data_788e5f5e30201b543ce58a6ed1975700
#
_entry.id   788e5f5e30201b543ce58a6ed1975700
#
_cell.length_a   1.000
_cell.length_b   1.000
_cell.length_c   1.000
_cell.angle_alpha   90.00
_cell.angle_beta   90.00
_cell.angle_gamma   90.00
#
_symmetry.space_group_name_H-M   'P 1'
#
loop_
_entity.id
_entity.type
_entity.pdbx_description
1 polymer ?
#
loop_
_entity_poly.entity_id
_entity_poly.type
_entity_poly.pdbx_seq_one_letter_code
_entity_poly.pdbx_strand_id
1 'polypeptide(L)'
;KIDAEHVKITSGYTGAEFDKDEIEEIKLIEKLPDEKFVRTNGSADGNQWLGKFRGSKSGACRMYVWLKETPIIEIKTDKYTIFINSKEDGQTEKWYEKLN
;
A
#
# COMPACT_ATOMS: atom_id res chain seq x y z
N LYS A 1 -4.86 -10.12 3.94
CA LYS A 1 -4.91 -10.53 5.33
C LYS A 1 -3.56 -10.33 5.99
N ILE A 2 -3.55 -9.78 7.18
CA ILE A 2 -2.31 -9.45 7.89
C ILE A 2 -2.19 -10.35 9.12
N ASP A 3 -1.18 -11.21 9.11
CA ASP A 3 -0.84 -12.06 10.24
C ASP A 3 0.41 -11.52 10.94
N ALA A 4 0.82 -12.18 12.04
CA ALA A 4 1.95 -11.72 12.83
C ALA A 4 3.27 -11.72 12.05
N GLU A 5 3.45 -12.62 11.09
CA GLU A 5 4.72 -12.78 10.39
C GLU A 5 4.59 -12.71 8.86
N HIS A 6 3.38 -12.87 8.34
CA HIS A 6 3.14 -12.93 6.92
C HIS A 6 2.01 -11.99 6.54
N VAL A 7 2.19 -11.28 5.44
CA VAL A 7 1.19 -10.33 4.93
C VAL A 7 0.75 -10.77 3.56
N LYS A 8 -0.57 -10.88 3.38
CA LYS A 8 -1.14 -11.20 2.08
C LYS A 8 -2.27 -10.22 1.79
N ILE A 9 -2.13 -9.50 0.69
CA ILE A 9 -3.11 -8.54 0.22
C ILE A 9 -3.68 -9.07 -1.09
N THR A 10 -5.00 -9.16 -1.18
CA THR A 10 -5.66 -9.64 -2.39
C THR A 10 -6.51 -8.54 -2.99
N SER A 11 -6.53 -8.47 -4.32
CA SER A 11 -7.39 -7.57 -5.04
C SER A 11 -7.79 -8.22 -6.37
N GLY A 12 -8.74 -7.61 -7.06
CA GLY A 12 -9.18 -8.13 -8.35
C GLY A 12 -8.16 -7.99 -9.47
N TYR A 13 -7.10 -7.22 -9.25
CA TYR A 13 -6.07 -6.96 -10.27
C TYR A 13 -4.76 -7.62 -9.95
N THR A 14 -4.20 -7.31 -8.80
CA THR A 14 -2.94 -7.90 -8.38
C THR A 14 -2.86 -7.85 -6.86
N GLY A 15 -2.30 -8.89 -6.29
CA GLY A 15 -2.06 -8.94 -4.87
C GLY A 15 -0.62 -8.64 -4.53
N ALA A 16 -0.33 -8.64 -3.24
CA ALA A 16 1.02 -8.53 -2.72
C ALA A 16 1.14 -9.50 -1.56
N GLU A 17 2.28 -10.14 -1.47
CA GLU A 17 2.53 -11.13 -0.43
C GLU A 17 3.99 -11.06 -0.04
N PHE A 18 4.24 -10.96 1.26
CA PHE A 18 5.61 -10.86 1.77
C PHE A 18 5.63 -11.20 3.26
N ASP A 19 6.80 -11.58 3.75
CA ASP A 19 6.99 -11.80 5.18
C ASP A 19 7.36 -10.49 5.85
N LYS A 20 7.05 -10.36 7.12
CA LYS A 20 7.35 -9.12 7.86
C LYS A 20 8.84 -8.79 7.86
N ASP A 21 9.70 -9.79 7.83
CA ASP A 21 11.15 -9.54 7.83
C ASP A 21 11.65 -8.99 6.48
N GLU A 22 10.81 -8.99 5.44
CA GLU A 22 11.15 -8.35 4.18
C GLU A 22 10.88 -6.86 4.18
N ILE A 23 10.22 -6.34 5.22
CA ILE A 23 9.92 -4.91 5.33
C ILE A 23 11.18 -4.14 5.69
N GLU A 24 11.59 -3.24 4.80
CA GLU A 24 12.74 -2.36 5.04
C GLU A 24 12.34 -1.11 5.80
N GLU A 25 11.14 -0.61 5.53
CA GLU A 25 10.63 0.59 6.18
C GLU A 25 9.11 0.56 6.15
N ILE A 26 8.49 1.03 7.24
CA ILE A 26 7.03 1.16 7.31
C ILE A 26 6.70 2.47 8.01
N LYS A 27 5.73 3.21 7.49
CA LYS A 27 5.28 4.45 8.13
C LYS A 27 3.83 4.78 7.75
N LEU A 28 3.20 5.57 8.60
CA LEU A 28 1.89 6.15 8.32
C LEU A 28 2.10 7.53 7.70
N ILE A 29 1.41 7.78 6.60
CA ILE A 29 1.49 9.08 5.92
C ILE A 29 0.07 9.61 5.71
N GLU A 30 -0.05 10.92 5.60
CA GLU A 30 -1.36 11.58 5.45
C GLU A 30 -1.86 11.57 4.02
N LYS A 31 -0.95 11.53 3.06
CA LYS A 31 -1.28 11.48 1.65
C LYS A 31 -0.14 10.81 0.90
N LEU A 32 -0.41 10.41 -0.34
CA LEU A 32 0.63 9.81 -1.19
C LEU A 32 1.79 10.78 -1.37
N PRO A 33 3.02 10.27 -1.52
CA PRO A 33 4.18 11.13 -1.75
C PRO A 33 4.00 12.01 -2.98
N ASP A 34 4.66 13.18 -2.94
CA ASP A 34 4.62 14.13 -4.05
C ASP A 34 5.55 13.67 -5.15
N GLU A 35 5.04 12.78 -5.99
CA GLU A 35 5.76 12.26 -7.15
C GLU A 35 4.73 11.82 -8.18
N LYS A 36 5.21 11.59 -9.39
CA LYS A 36 4.33 11.14 -10.47
C LYS A 36 4.19 9.62 -10.42
N PHE A 37 2.95 9.16 -10.37
CA PHE A 37 2.63 7.73 -10.43
C PHE A 37 1.97 7.39 -11.76
N VAL A 38 2.40 6.29 -12.36
CA VAL A 38 1.83 5.80 -13.60
C VAL A 38 1.27 4.40 -13.34
N ARG A 39 0.03 4.19 -13.74
CA ARG A 39 -0.60 2.88 -13.62
C ARG A 39 -0.03 1.95 -14.69
N THR A 40 0.45 0.78 -14.26
CA THR A 40 0.97 -0.22 -15.17
C THR A 40 -0.01 -1.39 -15.35
N ASN A 41 -0.76 -1.73 -14.30
CA ASN A 41 -1.79 -2.76 -14.37
C ASN A 41 -2.75 -2.59 -13.20
N GLY A 42 -3.99 -2.22 -13.48
CA GLY A 42 -4.98 -2.04 -12.42
C GLY A 42 -5.96 -0.94 -12.76
N SER A 43 -6.49 -0.31 -11.73
CA SER A 43 -7.52 0.71 -11.85
C SER A 43 -7.12 1.97 -11.11
N ALA A 44 -7.37 3.12 -11.70
CA ALA A 44 -7.13 4.40 -11.06
C ALA A 44 -8.28 5.35 -11.42
N ASP A 45 -9.02 5.78 -10.40
CA ASP A 45 -10.09 6.77 -10.59
C ASP A 45 -9.96 7.85 -9.51
N GLY A 46 -10.96 8.69 -9.37
CA GLY A 46 -10.93 9.78 -8.41
C GLY A 46 -11.05 9.35 -6.95
N ASN A 47 -11.42 8.11 -6.70
CA ASN A 47 -11.67 7.61 -5.34
C ASN A 47 -10.68 6.55 -4.90
N GLN A 48 -10.23 5.69 -5.80
CA GLN A 48 -9.45 4.52 -5.43
C GLN A 48 -8.42 4.17 -6.49
N TRP A 49 -7.23 3.80 -6.05
CA TRP A 49 -6.19 3.26 -6.92
C TRP A 49 -5.91 1.82 -6.49
N LEU A 50 -5.98 0.89 -7.42
CA LEU A 50 -5.78 -0.54 -7.17
C LEU A 50 -4.84 -1.13 -8.21
N GLY A 51 -3.83 -1.88 -7.75
CA GLY A 51 -2.99 -2.67 -8.63
C GLY A 51 -1.55 -2.21 -8.70
N LYS A 52 -0.95 -2.41 -9.86
CA LYS A 52 0.46 -2.09 -10.10
C LYS A 52 0.62 -0.67 -10.63
N PHE A 53 1.53 0.07 -10.01
CA PHE A 53 1.86 1.43 -10.41
C PHE A 53 3.37 1.57 -10.42
N ARG A 54 3.85 2.65 -11.02
CA ARG A 54 5.26 3.01 -10.97
C ARG A 54 5.37 4.48 -10.60
N GLY A 55 6.12 4.75 -9.54
CA GLY A 55 6.36 6.11 -9.09
C GLY A 55 7.70 6.62 -9.60
N SER A 56 7.79 7.92 -9.87
CA SER A 56 9.02 8.52 -10.37
C SER A 56 10.15 8.44 -9.35
N LYS A 57 9.82 8.34 -8.07
CA LYS A 57 10.82 8.20 -7.00
C LYS A 57 10.75 6.83 -6.35
N SER A 58 9.53 6.31 -6.13
CA SER A 58 9.32 5.05 -5.43
C SER A 58 9.58 3.81 -6.29
N GLY A 59 9.61 3.96 -7.62
CA GLY A 59 9.78 2.82 -8.51
C GLY A 59 8.55 1.95 -8.55
N ALA A 60 8.74 0.62 -8.57
CA ALA A 60 7.63 -0.32 -8.62
C ALA A 60 6.78 -0.21 -7.36
N CYS A 61 5.47 -0.11 -7.54
CA CYS A 61 4.51 0.06 -6.44
C CYS A 61 3.33 -0.87 -6.57
N ARG A 62 2.73 -1.17 -5.41
CA ARG A 62 1.43 -1.80 -5.32
C ARG A 62 0.50 -0.85 -4.59
N MET A 63 -0.63 -0.50 -5.22
CA MET A 63 -1.57 0.46 -4.64
C MET A 63 -2.85 -0.23 -4.24
N TYR A 64 -3.28 0.00 -3.00
CA TYR A 64 -4.56 -0.45 -2.47
C TYR A 64 -5.10 0.69 -1.62
N VAL A 65 -5.39 1.83 -2.29
CA VAL A 65 -5.57 3.11 -1.61
C VAL A 65 -6.91 3.74 -1.95
N TRP A 66 -7.64 4.12 -0.90
CA TRP A 66 -8.78 5.02 -1.00
C TRP A 66 -8.24 6.43 -0.86
N LEU A 67 -8.29 7.20 -1.96
CA LEU A 67 -7.58 8.48 -2.05
C LEU A 67 -8.07 9.54 -1.07
N LYS A 68 -9.33 9.45 -0.66
CA LYS A 68 -9.92 10.44 0.25
C LYS A 68 -9.83 10.04 1.72
N GLU A 69 -9.25 8.88 2.00
CA GLU A 69 -9.10 8.38 3.37
C GLU A 69 -7.68 8.59 3.86
N THR A 70 -7.54 8.87 5.13
CA THR A 70 -6.24 9.00 5.80
C THR A 70 -6.28 8.24 7.11
N PRO A 71 -5.15 7.77 7.64
CA PRO A 71 -3.83 7.78 7.01
C PRO A 71 -3.66 6.67 5.98
N ILE A 72 -2.50 6.64 5.36
CA ILE A 72 -2.11 5.59 4.41
C ILE A 72 -0.86 4.92 4.99
N ILE A 73 -0.76 3.60 4.87
CA ILE A 73 0.45 2.88 5.27
C ILE A 73 1.36 2.78 4.05
N GLU A 74 2.59 3.22 4.20
CA GLU A 74 3.62 3.04 3.19
C GLU A 74 4.58 1.97 3.68
N ILE A 75 4.73 0.89 2.90
CA ILE A 75 5.58 -0.25 3.24
C ILE A 75 6.61 -0.41 2.14
N LYS A 76 7.90 -0.32 2.50
CA LYS A 76 8.98 -0.54 1.53
C LYS A 76 9.57 -1.91 1.75
N THR A 77 9.62 -2.69 0.66
CA THR A 77 10.30 -3.97 0.63
C THR A 77 11.39 -3.90 -0.45
N ASP A 78 12.21 -4.93 -0.55
CA ASP A 78 13.24 -4.96 -1.58
C ASP A 78 12.69 -5.12 -3.00
N LYS A 79 11.42 -5.52 -3.11
CA LYS A 79 10.78 -5.75 -4.43
C LYS A 79 9.96 -4.55 -4.89
N TYR A 80 9.21 -3.94 -3.99
CA TYR A 80 8.32 -2.85 -4.34
C TYR A 80 7.88 -2.10 -3.08
N THR A 81 7.26 -0.93 -3.30
CA THR A 81 6.64 -0.17 -2.23
C THR A 81 5.13 -0.39 -2.30
N ILE A 82 4.51 -0.61 -1.15
CA ILE A 82 3.08 -0.84 -1.04
C ILE A 82 2.43 0.34 -0.33
N PHE A 83 1.34 0.85 -0.90
CA PHE A 83 0.52 1.88 -0.26
C PHE A 83 -0.85 1.27 -0.02
N ILE A 84 -1.30 1.26 1.22
CA ILE A 84 -2.58 0.62 1.57
C ILE A 84 -3.29 1.39 2.68
N ASN A 85 -4.61 1.49 2.56
CA ASN A 85 -5.45 1.96 3.64
C ASN A 85 -6.84 1.33 3.55
N SER A 86 -7.69 1.65 4.52
CA SER A 86 -9.06 1.14 4.61
C SER A 86 -10.02 2.32 4.72
N LYS A 87 -11.24 2.12 4.26
CA LYS A 87 -12.33 3.08 4.48
C LYS A 87 -12.91 2.99 5.89
N GLU A 88 -12.65 1.89 6.60
CA GLU A 88 -13.20 1.70 7.93
C GLU A 88 -12.40 2.47 8.97
N ASP A 89 -13.11 3.16 9.88
CA ASP A 89 -12.49 3.95 10.93
C ASP A 89 -11.56 3.09 11.78
N GLY A 90 -10.32 3.56 11.93
CA GLY A 90 -9.33 2.91 12.78
C GLY A 90 -8.71 1.65 12.21
N GLN A 91 -9.20 1.14 11.08
CA GLN A 91 -8.69 -0.12 10.54
C GLN A 91 -7.26 0.02 10.01
N THR A 92 -6.95 1.13 9.37
CA THR A 92 -5.60 1.38 8.85
C THR A 92 -4.59 1.41 9.99
N GLU A 93 -4.92 2.08 11.09
CA GLU A 93 -4.04 2.15 12.25
C GLU A 93 -3.85 0.77 12.89
N LYS A 94 -4.90 -0.05 12.92
CA LYS A 94 -4.79 -1.41 13.45
C LYS A 94 -3.85 -2.27 12.60
N TRP A 95 -3.95 -2.14 11.29
CA TRP A 95 -3.03 -2.84 10.38
C TRP A 95 -1.59 -2.39 10.63
N TYR A 96 -1.40 -1.07 10.77
CA TYR A 96 -0.07 -0.52 11.01
C TYR A 96 0.54 -1.09 12.29
N GLU A 97 -0.26 -1.19 13.37
CA GLU A 97 0.22 -1.74 14.63
C GLU A 97 0.65 -3.20 14.49
N LYS A 98 -0.09 -3.98 13.70
CA LYS A 98 0.27 -5.37 13.46
C LYS A 98 1.54 -5.52 12.64
N LEU A 99 1.78 -4.59 11.73
CA LEU A 99 2.94 -4.65 10.83
C LEU A 99 4.20 -4.06 11.46
N ASN A 100 4.02 -3.17 12.40
CA ASN A 100 5.15 -2.42 12.96
C ASN A 100 5.91 -3.18 14.08
#